data_eb76bf1b503330bd0bb30982b1f91ee0
#
_entry.id   eb76bf1b503330bd0bb30982b1f91ee0
#
_cell.length_a   1.000
_cell.length_b   1.000
_cell.length_c   1.000
_cell.angle_alpha   90.00
_cell.angle_beta   90.00
_cell.angle_gamma   90.00
#
_symmetry.space_group_name_H-M   'P 1'
#
loop_
_entity.id
_entity.type
_entity.pdbx_description
1 polymer ?
#
loop_
_entity_poly.entity_id
_entity_poly.type
_entity_poly.pdbx_seq_one_letter_code
_entity_poly.pdbx_strand_id
1 'polypeptide(L)'
;MIYGFPAYCEFRSIKPSRVIKDLRFGYRNEYLKNIINEFLENEGFVHEDKQAVIKELRRVKGIGKYSIAHIKCLMGIFDEIPVDSEVIKYAKLKGIGHNEKLITKHYQKYEQYAFLAYKIERIVNKINWIG
;
A
#
# COMPACT_ATOMS: atom_id res chain seq x y z
N MET A 1 4.10 1.88 -29.01
CA MET A 1 5.04 2.49 -28.02
C MET A 1 4.69 1.92 -26.65
N ILE A 2 5.65 1.30 -25.98
CA ILE A 2 5.46 0.71 -24.65
C ILE A 2 5.90 1.76 -23.62
N TYR A 3 4.96 2.17 -22.76
CA TYR A 3 5.25 3.06 -21.64
C TYR A 3 5.49 2.22 -20.39
N GLY A 4 6.66 2.38 -19.77
CA GLY A 4 6.96 1.82 -18.47
C GLY A 4 6.71 2.80 -17.33
N PHE A 5 6.96 2.37 -16.10
CA PHE A 5 7.02 3.29 -14.97
C PHE A 5 8.19 4.25 -15.15
N PRO A 6 8.00 5.55 -14.85
CA PRO A 6 9.08 6.53 -14.95
C PRO A 6 10.18 6.20 -13.92
N ALA A 7 11.43 6.34 -14.35
CA ALA A 7 12.57 6.20 -13.46
C ALA A 7 12.70 7.42 -12.53
N TYR A 8 13.41 7.24 -11.41
CA TYR A 8 13.64 8.32 -10.44
C TYR A 8 14.21 9.60 -11.08
N CYS A 9 15.17 9.43 -12.00
CA CYS A 9 15.78 10.56 -12.72
C CYS A 9 14.77 11.35 -13.58
N GLU A 10 13.75 10.67 -14.10
CA GLU A 10 12.68 11.33 -14.88
C GLU A 10 11.76 12.15 -13.95
N PHE A 11 11.47 11.66 -12.74
CA PHE A 11 10.73 12.42 -11.73
C PHE A 11 11.45 13.69 -11.28
N ARG A 12 12.78 13.67 -11.20
CA ARG A 12 13.57 14.86 -10.83
C ARG A 12 13.42 16.01 -11.82
N SER A 13 13.22 15.72 -13.09
CA SER A 13 13.05 16.73 -14.16
C SER A 13 11.65 17.31 -14.23
N ILE A 14 10.67 16.69 -13.58
CA ILE A 14 9.27 17.10 -13.59
C ILE A 14 9.00 17.96 -12.35
N LYS A 15 8.39 19.14 -12.55
CA LYS A 15 7.83 19.91 -11.42
C LYS A 15 6.51 19.27 -11.00
N PRO A 16 6.41 18.66 -9.81
CA PRO A 16 5.21 17.93 -9.38
C PRO A 16 3.93 18.77 -9.47
N SER A 17 4.03 20.05 -9.12
CA SER A 17 2.92 20.99 -9.18
C SER A 17 2.34 21.19 -10.59
N ARG A 18 3.15 21.02 -11.61
CA ARG A 18 2.73 21.20 -13.02
C ARG A 18 1.98 19.98 -13.53
N VAL A 19 2.46 18.79 -13.20
CA VAL A 19 1.83 17.52 -13.61
C VAL A 19 0.51 17.29 -12.87
N ILE A 20 0.50 17.54 -11.58
CA ILE A 20 -0.67 17.29 -10.72
C ILE A 20 -1.82 18.26 -11.06
N LYS A 21 -1.51 19.48 -11.50
CA LYS A 21 -2.53 20.46 -11.92
C LYS A 21 -3.39 19.93 -13.07
N ASP A 22 -2.80 19.17 -13.98
CA ASP A 22 -3.49 18.59 -15.13
C ASP A 22 -4.20 17.26 -14.79
N LEU A 23 -3.83 16.63 -13.69
CA LEU A 23 -4.44 15.40 -13.18
C LEU A 23 -5.53 15.75 -12.16
N ARG A 24 -6.78 15.64 -12.56
CA ARG A 24 -7.94 16.03 -11.74
C ARG A 24 -8.29 15.00 -10.65
N PHE A 25 -7.41 14.83 -9.66
CA PHE A 25 -7.62 13.91 -8.54
C PHE A 25 -8.36 14.51 -7.33
N GLY A 26 -8.88 15.74 -7.46
CA GLY A 26 -9.58 16.42 -6.37
C GLY A 26 -8.67 16.68 -5.16
N TYR A 27 -9.15 16.35 -3.94
CA TYR A 27 -8.38 16.54 -2.69
C TYR A 27 -7.08 15.75 -2.65
N ARG A 28 -6.96 14.68 -3.45
CA ARG A 28 -5.74 13.86 -3.53
C ARG A 28 -4.58 14.57 -4.18
N ASN A 29 -4.82 15.66 -4.91
CA ASN A 29 -3.75 16.43 -5.57
C ASN A 29 -2.72 16.94 -4.55
N GLU A 30 -3.15 17.46 -3.40
CA GLU A 30 -2.24 17.91 -2.35
C GLU A 30 -1.44 16.75 -1.73
N TYR A 31 -2.06 15.62 -1.53
CA TYR A 31 -1.36 14.42 -1.03
C TYR A 31 -0.30 13.92 -2.01
N LEU A 32 -0.65 13.84 -3.30
CA LEU A 32 0.29 13.43 -4.34
C LEU A 32 1.47 14.40 -4.45
N LYS A 33 1.20 15.70 -4.40
CA LYS A 33 2.24 16.74 -4.40
C LYS A 33 3.21 16.56 -3.23
N ASN A 34 2.69 16.36 -2.02
CA ASN A 34 3.52 16.14 -0.85
C ASN A 34 4.35 14.85 -0.97
N ILE A 35 3.74 13.76 -1.41
CA ILE A 35 4.41 12.47 -1.58
C ILE A 35 5.54 12.58 -2.61
N ILE A 36 5.31 13.23 -3.74
CA ILE A 36 6.33 13.40 -4.78
C ILE A 36 7.45 14.30 -4.29
N ASN A 37 7.15 15.40 -3.60
CA ASN A 37 8.18 16.27 -3.05
C ASN A 37 9.05 15.55 -2.01
N GLU A 38 8.44 14.85 -1.06
CA GLU A 38 9.15 14.06 -0.06
C GLU A 38 10.01 12.96 -0.71
N PHE A 39 9.48 12.32 -1.75
CA PHE A 39 10.22 11.32 -2.51
C PHE A 39 11.48 11.92 -3.17
N LEU A 40 11.36 13.11 -3.75
CA LEU A 40 12.48 13.80 -4.40
C LEU A 40 13.50 14.33 -3.37
N GLU A 41 13.03 14.86 -2.24
CA GLU A 41 13.88 15.38 -1.17
C GLU A 41 14.68 14.27 -0.47
N ASN A 42 14.10 13.09 -0.33
CA ASN A 42 14.72 11.93 0.32
C ASN A 42 15.37 10.95 -0.68
N GLU A 43 15.74 11.42 -1.86
CA GLU A 43 16.41 10.62 -2.89
C GLU A 43 15.69 9.30 -3.24
N GLY A 44 14.34 9.36 -3.25
CA GLY A 44 13.50 8.20 -3.54
C GLY A 44 13.39 7.21 -2.38
N PHE A 45 13.67 7.64 -1.15
CA PHE A 45 13.67 6.79 0.05
C PHE A 45 14.64 5.61 -0.08
N VAL A 46 15.79 5.84 -0.68
CA VAL A 46 16.84 4.82 -0.85
C VAL A 46 17.56 4.61 0.48
N HIS A 47 17.07 3.66 1.26
CA HIS A 47 17.68 3.19 2.49
C HIS A 47 17.87 1.68 2.43
N GLU A 48 18.96 1.19 2.98
CA GLU A 48 19.20 -0.25 3.14
C GLU A 48 18.28 -0.85 4.21
N ASP A 49 17.99 -0.07 5.26
CA ASP A 49 17.09 -0.48 6.34
C ASP A 49 15.62 -0.21 6.00
N LYS A 50 14.87 -1.28 5.78
CA LYS A 50 13.43 -1.23 5.48
C LYS A 50 12.61 -0.55 6.58
N GLN A 51 12.98 -0.73 7.84
CA GLN A 51 12.26 -0.12 8.97
C GLN A 51 12.45 1.40 9.01
N ALA A 52 13.65 1.88 8.66
CA ALA A 52 13.91 3.31 8.52
C ALA A 52 13.04 3.93 7.42
N VAL A 53 12.92 3.29 6.27
CA VAL A 53 12.04 3.72 5.17
C VAL A 53 10.59 3.81 5.62
N ILE A 54 10.07 2.78 6.29
CA ILE A 54 8.69 2.77 6.80
C ILE A 54 8.47 3.90 7.80
N LYS A 55 9.42 4.14 8.69
CA LYS A 55 9.35 5.22 9.68
C LYS A 55 9.26 6.60 9.02
N GLU A 56 10.04 6.84 7.98
CA GLU A 56 10.01 8.09 7.22
C GLU A 56 8.69 8.23 6.45
N LEU A 57 8.25 7.18 5.76
CA LEU A 57 6.99 7.19 5.01
C LEU A 57 5.78 7.49 5.89
N ARG A 58 5.78 7.07 7.15
CA ARG A 58 4.69 7.38 8.11
C ARG A 58 4.54 8.87 8.40
N ARG A 59 5.58 9.67 8.18
CA ARG A 59 5.56 11.12 8.38
C ARG A 59 5.02 11.88 7.18
N VAL A 60 4.94 11.24 6.03
CA VAL A 60 4.50 11.88 4.80
C VAL A 60 2.99 12.06 4.82
N LYS A 61 2.53 13.30 4.74
CA LYS A 61 1.11 13.61 4.66
C LYS A 61 0.50 13.04 3.39
N GLY A 62 -0.51 12.22 3.54
CA GLY A 62 -1.16 11.51 2.44
C GLY A 62 -0.82 10.02 2.39
N ILE A 63 0.20 9.58 3.12
CA ILE A 63 0.50 8.16 3.31
C ILE A 63 -0.10 7.71 4.64
N GLY A 64 -1.22 7.02 4.57
CA GLY A 64 -1.90 6.48 5.75
C GLY A 64 -1.52 5.04 6.06
N LYS A 65 -2.13 4.50 7.10
CA LYS A 65 -1.93 3.12 7.58
C LYS A 65 -2.11 2.08 6.46
N TYR A 66 -3.14 2.25 5.63
CA TYR A 66 -3.44 1.36 4.51
C TYR A 66 -2.31 1.35 3.46
N SER A 67 -1.82 2.53 3.09
CA SER A 67 -0.72 2.67 2.14
C SER A 67 0.58 2.08 2.69
N ILE A 68 0.86 2.29 3.97
CA ILE A 68 2.02 1.70 4.65
C ILE A 68 1.96 0.17 4.61
N ALA A 69 0.81 -0.43 4.89
CA ALA A 69 0.65 -1.89 4.85
C ALA A 69 0.92 -2.45 3.44
N HIS A 70 0.46 -1.77 2.39
CA HIS A 70 0.78 -2.14 1.00
C HIS A 70 2.27 -1.99 0.68
N ILE A 71 2.89 -0.89 1.09
CA ILE A 71 4.33 -0.66 0.87
C ILE A 71 5.14 -1.73 1.58
N LYS A 72 4.80 -2.09 2.80
CA LYS A 72 5.42 -3.20 3.54
C LYS A 72 5.35 -4.50 2.74
N CYS A 73 4.21 -4.82 2.14
CA CYS A 73 4.08 -6.01 1.30
C CYS A 73 5.02 -5.99 0.10
N LEU A 74 5.17 -4.85 -0.57
CA LEU A 74 6.11 -4.67 -1.68
C LEU A 74 7.57 -4.83 -1.24
N MET A 75 7.86 -4.55 0.03
CA MET A 75 9.18 -4.75 0.64
C MET A 75 9.40 -6.16 1.18
N GLY A 76 8.42 -7.05 1.04
CA GLY A 76 8.48 -8.43 1.56
C GLY A 76 8.15 -8.55 3.06
N ILE A 77 7.48 -7.56 3.63
CA ILE A 77 7.03 -7.56 5.04
C ILE A 77 5.52 -7.81 5.04
N PHE A 78 5.09 -8.97 5.56
CA PHE A 78 3.72 -9.47 5.45
C PHE A 78 2.96 -9.53 6.79
N ASP A 79 3.43 -8.82 7.80
CA ASP A 79 2.88 -8.84 9.16
C ASP A 79 1.55 -8.07 9.33
N GLU A 80 1.21 -7.21 8.38
CA GLU A 80 -0.02 -6.43 8.39
C GLU A 80 -0.86 -6.67 7.14
N ILE A 81 -2.18 -6.80 7.32
CA ILE A 81 -3.13 -6.87 6.21
C ILE A 81 -3.65 -5.46 5.94
N PRO A 82 -3.46 -4.93 4.71
CA PRO A 82 -4.10 -3.67 4.32
C PRO A 82 -5.59 -3.89 4.15
N VAL A 83 -6.37 -3.58 5.19
CA VAL A 83 -7.81 -3.83 5.23
C VAL A 83 -8.57 -2.79 4.42
N ASP A 84 -9.08 -3.19 3.29
CA ASP A 84 -9.95 -2.42 2.42
C ASP A 84 -11.35 -3.04 2.32
N SER A 85 -12.19 -2.47 1.48
CA SER A 85 -13.55 -2.97 1.25
C SER A 85 -13.60 -4.42 0.77
N GLU A 86 -12.62 -4.85 -0.04
CA GLU A 86 -12.53 -6.22 -0.55
C GLU A 86 -12.14 -7.21 0.53
N VAL A 87 -11.20 -6.82 1.40
CA VAL A 87 -10.81 -7.63 2.56
C VAL A 87 -12.00 -7.81 3.52
N ILE A 88 -12.73 -6.72 3.80
CA ILE A 88 -13.92 -6.76 4.65
C ILE A 88 -15.02 -7.65 4.06
N LYS A 89 -15.27 -7.51 2.77
CA LYS A 89 -16.25 -8.33 2.05
C LYS A 89 -15.91 -9.82 2.13
N TYR A 90 -14.67 -10.17 1.86
CA TYR A 90 -14.18 -11.54 1.97
C TYR A 90 -14.32 -12.08 3.40
N ALA A 91 -13.90 -11.30 4.39
CA ALA A 91 -13.98 -11.69 5.80
C ALA A 91 -15.42 -11.94 6.26
N LYS A 92 -16.37 -11.13 5.81
CA LYS A 92 -17.80 -11.35 6.06
C LYS A 92 -18.28 -12.65 5.44
N LEU A 93 -17.93 -12.93 4.19
CA LEU A 93 -18.31 -14.17 3.50
C LEU A 93 -17.75 -15.42 4.21
N LYS A 94 -16.59 -15.31 4.82
CA LYS A 94 -15.95 -16.41 5.55
C LYS A 94 -16.35 -16.48 7.03
N GLY A 95 -17.20 -15.60 7.51
CA GLY A 95 -17.60 -15.56 8.93
C GLY A 95 -16.49 -15.14 9.88
N ILE A 96 -15.43 -14.50 9.36
CA ILE A 96 -14.29 -14.04 10.16
C ILE A 96 -14.66 -12.77 10.95
N GLY A 97 -15.36 -11.85 10.32
CA GLY A 97 -15.77 -10.60 10.94
C GLY A 97 -16.02 -9.49 9.94
N HIS A 98 -16.44 -8.33 10.45
CA HIS A 98 -16.88 -7.21 9.63
C HIS A 98 -16.04 -5.95 9.81
N ASN A 99 -15.01 -6.01 10.63
CA ASN A 99 -14.12 -4.87 10.89
C ASN A 99 -12.65 -5.27 10.95
N GLU A 100 -11.77 -4.29 10.84
CA GLU A 100 -10.32 -4.48 10.85
C GLU A 100 -9.82 -5.24 12.08
N LYS A 101 -10.36 -4.93 13.26
CA LYS A 101 -9.93 -5.56 14.53
C LYS A 101 -10.15 -7.06 14.53
N LEU A 102 -11.32 -7.52 14.08
CA LEU A 102 -11.67 -8.94 14.01
C LEU A 102 -10.83 -9.66 12.95
N ILE A 103 -10.60 -9.02 11.82
CA ILE A 103 -9.79 -9.56 10.73
C ILE A 103 -8.34 -9.72 11.18
N THR A 104 -7.76 -8.68 11.77
CA THR A 104 -6.39 -8.71 12.31
C THR A 104 -6.24 -9.81 13.36
N LYS A 105 -7.19 -9.93 14.28
CA LYS A 105 -7.19 -10.98 15.31
C LYS A 105 -7.24 -12.38 14.70
N HIS A 106 -8.05 -12.58 13.67
CA HIS A 106 -8.17 -13.88 13.00
C HIS A 106 -6.85 -14.35 12.38
N TYR A 107 -6.13 -13.42 11.71
CA TYR A 107 -4.86 -13.75 11.04
C TYR A 107 -3.64 -13.62 11.95
N GLN A 108 -3.79 -13.15 13.19
CA GLN A 108 -2.68 -13.00 14.15
C GLN A 108 -1.93 -14.31 14.41
N LYS A 109 -2.59 -15.45 14.31
CA LYS A 109 -1.99 -16.78 14.43
C LYS A 109 -0.89 -17.09 13.41
N TYR A 110 -0.86 -16.34 12.31
CA TYR A 110 0.17 -16.47 11.27
C TYR A 110 1.34 -15.50 11.48
N GLU A 111 1.30 -14.69 12.55
CA GLU A 111 2.37 -13.76 12.94
C GLU A 111 2.85 -12.89 11.78
N GLN A 112 4.14 -12.95 11.47
CA GLN A 112 4.78 -12.19 10.38
C GLN A 112 4.28 -12.53 8.98
N TYR A 113 3.51 -13.58 8.83
CA TYR A 113 2.97 -14.05 7.54
C TYR A 113 1.46 -13.78 7.38
N ALA A 114 0.86 -12.97 8.24
CA ALA A 114 -0.57 -12.72 8.26
C ALA A 114 -1.16 -12.36 6.89
N PHE A 115 -0.54 -11.42 6.18
CA PHE A 115 -1.00 -11.02 4.85
C PHE A 115 -0.79 -12.08 3.78
N LEU A 116 0.31 -12.79 3.86
CA LEU A 116 0.59 -13.91 2.94
C LEU A 116 -0.43 -15.04 3.13
N ALA A 117 -0.75 -15.38 4.36
CA ALA A 117 -1.79 -16.37 4.69
C ALA A 117 -3.16 -15.96 4.10
N TYR A 118 -3.55 -14.69 4.29
CA TYR A 118 -4.76 -14.14 3.67
C TYR A 118 -4.75 -14.25 2.14
N LYS A 119 -3.64 -13.90 1.50
CA LYS A 119 -3.51 -13.97 0.04
C LYS A 119 -3.60 -15.41 -0.48
N ILE A 120 -2.92 -16.34 0.15
CA ILE A 120 -2.97 -17.76 -0.21
C ILE A 120 -4.39 -18.31 -0.04
N GLU A 121 -5.01 -18.02 1.08
CA GLU A 121 -6.40 -18.42 1.35
C GLU A 121 -7.36 -17.89 0.27
N ARG A 122 -7.21 -16.63 -0.13
CA ARG A 122 -7.99 -16.04 -1.23
C ARG A 122 -7.76 -16.73 -2.58
N ILE A 123 -6.52 -17.08 -2.90
CA ILE A 123 -6.19 -17.78 -4.14
C ILE A 123 -6.83 -19.17 -4.16
N VAL A 124 -6.70 -19.92 -3.08
CA VAL A 124 -7.28 -21.26 -2.96
C VAL A 124 -8.81 -21.20 -3.06
N ASN A 125 -9.43 -20.26 -2.37
CA ASN A 125 -10.88 -20.11 -2.40
C ASN A 125 -11.42 -19.46 -3.68
N LYS A 126 -10.58 -18.76 -4.44
CA LYS A 126 -10.97 -18.18 -5.72
C LYS A 126 -11.32 -19.24 -6.77
N ILE A 127 -10.72 -20.41 -6.69
CA ILE A 127 -11.05 -21.56 -7.55
C ILE A 127 -12.53 -21.95 -7.36
N ASN A 128 -13.03 -21.80 -6.13
CA ASN A 128 -14.43 -22.07 -5.79
C ASN A 128 -15.36 -20.85 -6.04
N TRP A 129 -14.78 -19.69 -6.37
CA TRP A 129 -15.49 -18.41 -6.50
C TRP A 129 -15.85 -18.06 -7.94
N ILE A 130 -15.14 -18.63 -8.89
CA ILE A 130 -15.35 -18.46 -10.33
C ILE A 130 -16.24 -19.57 -10.90
N GLY A 131 -16.61 -20.49 -10.02
CA GLY A 131 -17.57 -21.54 -10.37
C GLY A 131 -18.99 -21.02 -10.48
#